data_4daf3431752a62002cf340f7c8ab7b83
#
_entry.id   4daf3431752a62002cf340f7c8ab7b83
#
_cell.length_a   1.000
_cell.length_b   1.000
_cell.length_c   1.000
_cell.angle_alpha   90.00
_cell.angle_beta   90.00
_cell.angle_gamma   90.00
#
_symmetry.space_group_name_H-M   'P 1'
#
loop_
_entity.id
_entity.type
_entity.pdbx_description
1 polymer ?
#
loop_
_entity_poly.entity_id
_entity_poly.type
_entity_poly.pdbx_seq_one_letter_code
_entity_poly.pdbx_strand_id
1 'polypeptide(L)'
;MVVFALVPYLALSAALEPLTPILAGQFHATLQTLSLGAGMANAAYAVGTVLAVLFAQHVPQRRMMVLYALLLVIGSVLTAAAGSAPVFIAGHILQGLCTSLLLIAAVPPLALGFGQERLRETGVIMNVCIFGAVALGPTIGGIQAEAHAWRPLFWIVAAISLMALALSLLTYEDTPPADITAPKDGVAVALAAAGSVAAFWGAAQLLTHAFLRFETVGLLIIGLMLILILVVYQARTPRPLLTIRSMLTNTIAVSGIVVALFAAAASVSATALTASLLMGRYSALHVGLLYLPELGGAIITAFALGALLPRKGLHYLPLAGMAFLGAGILVFLIQLPPTQATTLIGSGLTGIGLGATVAPALFVAGFSLPSASLQRVFAIVELFRAVAAFMIAPVFAHFAATVGGSPAKGTGLALWIGLGLAVGGALIAVSLYLLGGARPQTPDFEAFLGGNEPAWHAPPLLAAVRRRQRFSTLAKEPA
;
A
#
# COMPACT_ATOMS: atom_id res chain seq x y z
N MET A 1 -16.31 -12.42 -0.47
CA MET A 1 -16.66 -11.03 -0.81
C MET A 1 -15.45 -10.12 -0.86
N VAL A 2 -14.69 -9.95 0.23
CA VAL A 2 -13.52 -9.04 0.30
C VAL A 2 -12.50 -9.30 -0.81
N VAL A 3 -12.17 -10.55 -1.08
CA VAL A 3 -11.28 -10.95 -2.19
C VAL A 3 -11.75 -10.39 -3.53
N PHE A 4 -13.04 -10.58 -3.85
CA PHE A 4 -13.63 -10.10 -5.10
C PHE A 4 -13.74 -8.58 -5.19
N ALA A 5 -13.66 -7.89 -4.07
CA ALA A 5 -13.64 -6.42 -4.04
C ALA A 5 -12.23 -5.83 -4.22
N LEU A 6 -11.19 -6.47 -3.68
CA LEU A 6 -9.82 -5.95 -3.64
C LEU A 6 -8.98 -6.35 -4.84
N VAL A 7 -9.03 -7.63 -5.22
CA VAL A 7 -8.19 -8.19 -6.28
C VAL A 7 -8.29 -7.43 -7.61
N PRO A 8 -9.51 -7.05 -8.08
CA PRO A 8 -9.65 -6.45 -9.41
C PRO A 8 -8.86 -5.18 -9.62
N TYR A 9 -8.99 -4.20 -8.72
CA TYR A 9 -8.29 -2.92 -8.89
C TYR A 9 -6.78 -3.05 -8.69
N LEU A 10 -6.34 -3.84 -7.72
CA LEU A 10 -4.92 -4.04 -7.47
C LEU A 10 -4.22 -4.72 -8.65
N ALA A 11 -4.87 -5.72 -9.26
CA ALA A 11 -4.39 -6.33 -10.49
C ALA A 11 -4.41 -5.35 -11.67
N LEU A 12 -5.47 -4.54 -11.81
CA LEU A 12 -5.58 -3.53 -12.86
C LEU A 12 -4.54 -2.44 -12.74
N SER A 13 -4.27 -1.93 -11.54
CA SER A 13 -3.28 -0.87 -11.35
C SER A 13 -1.88 -1.31 -11.81
N ALA A 14 -1.53 -2.57 -11.59
CA ALA A 14 -0.27 -3.15 -12.06
C ALA A 14 -0.32 -3.58 -13.54
N ALA A 15 -1.51 -3.94 -14.07
CA ALA A 15 -1.70 -4.30 -15.48
C ALA A 15 -1.78 -3.08 -16.42
N LEU A 16 -1.99 -1.89 -15.90
CA LEU A 16 -2.25 -0.69 -16.70
C LEU A 16 -1.01 -0.22 -17.48
N GLU A 17 0.18 -0.40 -16.94
CA GLU A 17 1.42 0.09 -17.53
C GLU A 17 1.63 -0.45 -18.97
N PRO A 18 1.61 -1.77 -19.25
CA PRO A 18 1.72 -2.29 -20.61
C PRO A 18 0.53 -1.95 -21.51
N LEU A 19 -0.63 -1.60 -20.96
CA LEU A 19 -1.83 -1.22 -21.72
C LEU A 19 -1.89 0.28 -22.06
N THR A 20 -1.12 1.12 -21.39
CA THR A 20 -1.16 2.58 -21.55
C THR A 20 -0.92 3.04 -22.99
N PRO A 21 0.03 2.49 -23.76
CA PRO A 21 0.22 2.88 -25.16
C PRO A 21 -1.00 2.53 -26.06
N ILE A 22 -1.63 1.39 -25.81
CA ILE A 22 -2.81 0.92 -26.56
C ILE A 22 -4.01 1.85 -26.27
N LEU A 23 -4.22 2.16 -24.98
CA LEU A 23 -5.27 3.10 -24.55
C LEU A 23 -5.05 4.49 -25.13
N ALA A 24 -3.81 4.98 -25.15
CA ALA A 24 -3.45 6.27 -25.74
C ALA A 24 -3.81 6.33 -27.23
N GLY A 25 -3.44 5.30 -27.98
CA GLY A 25 -3.78 5.19 -29.41
C GLY A 25 -5.29 5.12 -29.64
N GLN A 26 -6.02 4.34 -28.84
CA GLN A 26 -7.44 4.12 -29.06
C GLN A 26 -8.31 5.32 -28.66
N PHE A 27 -7.92 6.07 -27.61
CA PHE A 27 -8.63 7.28 -27.19
C PHE A 27 -8.10 8.55 -27.83
N HIS A 28 -7.10 8.47 -28.72
CA HIS A 28 -6.38 9.63 -29.27
C HIS A 28 -5.91 10.59 -28.16
N ALA A 29 -5.48 10.02 -27.01
CA ALA A 29 -5.03 10.73 -25.83
C ALA A 29 -3.50 10.69 -25.71
N THR A 30 -2.91 11.65 -24.99
CA THR A 30 -1.48 11.61 -24.69
C THR A 30 -1.18 10.62 -23.55
N LEU A 31 0.03 10.06 -23.54
CA LEU A 31 0.50 9.24 -22.41
C LEU A 31 0.42 10.01 -21.09
N GLN A 32 0.67 11.31 -21.12
CA GLN A 32 0.53 12.20 -19.96
C GLN A 32 -0.89 12.22 -19.41
N THR A 33 -1.91 12.35 -20.28
CA THR A 33 -3.32 12.33 -19.85
C THR A 33 -3.68 11.05 -19.13
N LEU A 34 -3.24 9.90 -19.63
CA LEU A 34 -3.50 8.60 -19.00
C LEU A 34 -2.71 8.42 -17.69
N SER A 35 -1.46 8.89 -17.65
CA SER A 35 -0.65 8.88 -16.42
C SER A 35 -1.24 9.78 -15.34
N LEU A 36 -1.75 10.98 -15.70
CA LEU A 36 -2.49 11.83 -14.79
C LEU A 36 -3.74 11.12 -14.27
N GLY A 37 -4.47 10.42 -15.14
CA GLY A 37 -5.63 9.62 -14.76
C GLY A 37 -5.29 8.52 -13.75
N ALA A 38 -4.22 7.76 -13.99
CA ALA A 38 -3.71 6.75 -13.07
C ALA A 38 -3.26 7.37 -11.73
N GLY A 39 -2.55 8.51 -11.77
CA GLY A 39 -2.18 9.27 -10.58
C GLY A 39 -3.40 9.72 -9.77
N MET A 40 -4.45 10.19 -10.43
CA MET A 40 -5.69 10.60 -9.75
C MET A 40 -6.46 9.40 -9.17
N ALA A 41 -6.42 8.23 -9.79
CA ALA A 41 -6.98 7.00 -9.24
C ALA A 41 -6.23 6.58 -7.96
N ASN A 42 -4.91 6.69 -7.95
CA ASN A 42 -4.08 6.43 -6.77
C ASN A 42 -4.30 7.49 -5.67
N ALA A 43 -4.49 8.78 -6.03
CA ALA A 43 -4.89 9.80 -5.08
C ALA A 43 -6.25 9.50 -4.45
N ALA A 44 -7.24 9.10 -5.26
CA ALA A 44 -8.55 8.69 -4.78
C ALA A 44 -8.49 7.47 -3.86
N TYR A 45 -7.60 6.49 -4.15
CA TYR A 45 -7.31 5.37 -3.26
C TYR A 45 -6.79 5.88 -1.91
N ALA A 46 -5.82 6.80 -1.88
CA ALA A 46 -5.28 7.36 -0.65
C ALA A 46 -6.35 8.11 0.16
N VAL A 47 -7.19 8.92 -0.48
CA VAL A 47 -8.32 9.63 0.15
C VAL A 47 -9.35 8.65 0.72
N GLY A 48 -9.65 7.59 -0.01
CA GLY A 48 -10.63 6.58 0.39
C GLY A 48 -10.27 5.88 1.70
N THR A 49 -8.99 5.78 2.06
CA THR A 49 -8.57 5.22 3.35
C THR A 49 -9.09 6.06 4.53
N VAL A 50 -9.03 7.39 4.42
CA VAL A 50 -9.51 8.33 5.44
C VAL A 50 -11.04 8.39 5.46
N LEU A 51 -11.68 8.44 4.28
CA LEU A 51 -13.13 8.41 4.14
C LEU A 51 -13.75 7.14 4.71
N ALA A 52 -13.12 5.98 4.53
CA ALA A 52 -13.62 4.73 5.07
C ALA A 52 -13.74 4.76 6.59
N VAL A 53 -12.80 5.38 7.29
CA VAL A 53 -12.86 5.54 8.75
C VAL A 53 -14.00 6.48 9.14
N LEU A 54 -14.16 7.61 8.42
CA LEU A 54 -15.26 8.55 8.69
C LEU A 54 -16.63 7.89 8.53
N PHE A 55 -16.82 7.17 7.44
CA PHE A 55 -18.10 6.50 7.18
C PHE A 55 -18.36 5.36 8.16
N ALA A 56 -17.34 4.60 8.56
CA ALA A 56 -17.50 3.50 9.53
C ALA A 56 -17.97 3.97 10.91
N GLN A 57 -17.70 5.22 11.27
CA GLN A 57 -18.22 5.81 12.52
C GLN A 57 -19.71 6.12 12.46
N HIS A 58 -20.25 6.46 11.28
CA HIS A 58 -21.58 7.04 11.14
C HIS A 58 -22.58 6.17 10.37
N VAL A 59 -22.10 5.22 9.57
CA VAL A 59 -22.94 4.41 8.66
C VAL A 59 -22.89 2.93 9.08
N PRO A 60 -24.03 2.22 9.11
CA PRO A 60 -24.07 0.79 9.36
C PRO A 60 -23.22 0.02 8.34
N GLN A 61 -22.51 -1.01 8.80
CA GLN A 61 -21.50 -1.70 8.02
C GLN A 61 -22.03 -2.31 6.73
N ARG A 62 -23.21 -2.96 6.77
CA ARG A 62 -23.83 -3.53 5.56
C ARG A 62 -24.09 -2.47 4.49
N ARG A 63 -24.63 -1.31 4.90
CA ARG A 63 -24.94 -0.21 3.98
C ARG A 63 -23.66 0.34 3.34
N MET A 64 -22.59 0.50 4.11
CA MET A 64 -21.27 0.90 3.59
C MET A 64 -20.77 -0.08 2.54
N MET A 65 -20.72 -1.37 2.88
CA MET A 65 -20.16 -2.40 2.01
C MET A 65 -20.94 -2.53 0.69
N VAL A 66 -22.28 -2.47 0.78
CA VAL A 66 -23.16 -2.50 -0.42
C VAL A 66 -22.96 -1.25 -1.27
N LEU A 67 -22.93 -0.05 -0.66
CA LEU A 67 -22.71 1.21 -1.38
C LEU A 67 -21.36 1.21 -2.11
N TYR A 68 -20.29 0.82 -1.41
CA TYR A 68 -18.95 0.80 -1.99
C TYR A 68 -18.83 -0.23 -3.12
N ALA A 69 -19.44 -1.42 -2.95
CA ALA A 69 -19.46 -2.43 -3.99
C ALA A 69 -20.29 -1.97 -5.21
N LEU A 70 -21.41 -1.29 -5.01
CA LEU A 70 -22.21 -0.70 -6.08
C LEU A 70 -21.41 0.36 -6.85
N LEU A 71 -20.75 1.27 -6.15
CA LEU A 71 -19.92 2.29 -6.78
C LEU A 71 -18.72 1.66 -7.53
N LEU A 72 -18.16 0.56 -7.01
CA LEU A 72 -17.10 -0.18 -7.71
C LEU A 72 -17.62 -0.80 -9.01
N VAL A 73 -18.85 -1.36 -9.01
CA VAL A 73 -19.50 -1.85 -10.24
C VAL A 73 -19.67 -0.72 -11.24
N ILE A 74 -20.20 0.42 -10.81
CA ILE A 74 -20.40 1.59 -11.67
C ILE A 74 -19.06 2.05 -12.27
N GLY A 75 -18.01 2.21 -11.44
CA GLY A 75 -16.68 2.58 -11.91
C GLY A 75 -16.11 1.56 -12.91
N SER A 76 -16.29 0.28 -12.64
CA SER A 76 -15.77 -0.79 -13.50
C SER A 76 -16.51 -0.84 -14.86
N VAL A 77 -17.83 -0.67 -14.87
CA VAL A 77 -18.61 -0.60 -16.10
C VAL A 77 -18.26 0.66 -16.91
N LEU A 78 -18.14 1.81 -16.25
CA LEU A 78 -17.72 3.06 -16.90
C LEU A 78 -16.36 2.91 -17.59
N THR A 79 -15.41 2.27 -16.92
CA THR A 79 -14.07 2.03 -17.46
C THR A 79 -14.12 1.05 -18.63
N ALA A 80 -14.83 -0.09 -18.50
CA ALA A 80 -14.93 -1.10 -19.53
C ALA A 80 -15.64 -0.62 -20.81
N ALA A 81 -16.71 0.19 -20.64
CA ALA A 81 -17.51 0.74 -21.72
C ALA A 81 -16.99 2.06 -22.28
N ALA A 82 -15.85 2.58 -21.75
CA ALA A 82 -15.35 3.91 -22.11
C ALA A 82 -15.14 4.05 -23.62
N GLY A 83 -15.71 5.12 -24.18
CA GLY A 83 -15.48 5.57 -25.55
C GLY A 83 -14.47 6.72 -25.66
N SER A 84 -14.04 7.28 -24.53
CA SER A 84 -13.10 8.40 -24.47
C SER A 84 -12.24 8.36 -23.22
N ALA A 85 -11.05 8.99 -23.24
CA ALA A 85 -10.15 9.05 -22.12
C ALA A 85 -10.77 9.66 -20.84
N PRO A 86 -11.54 10.75 -20.86
CA PRO A 86 -12.17 11.28 -19.65
C PRO A 86 -13.12 10.29 -18.96
N VAL A 87 -13.91 9.53 -19.72
CA VAL A 87 -14.83 8.51 -19.17
C VAL A 87 -14.04 7.36 -18.55
N PHE A 88 -12.99 6.90 -19.24
CA PHE A 88 -12.07 5.89 -18.73
C PHE A 88 -11.44 6.33 -17.39
N ILE A 89 -10.89 7.54 -17.34
CA ILE A 89 -10.22 8.11 -16.16
C ILE A 89 -11.24 8.25 -15.01
N ALA A 90 -12.43 8.77 -15.26
CA ALA A 90 -13.47 8.90 -14.23
C ALA A 90 -13.85 7.54 -13.62
N GLY A 91 -14.05 6.52 -14.45
CA GLY A 91 -14.31 5.15 -13.98
C GLY A 91 -13.13 4.59 -13.16
N HIS A 92 -11.90 4.81 -13.61
CA HIS A 92 -10.70 4.33 -12.93
C HIS A 92 -10.45 5.02 -11.59
N ILE A 93 -10.71 6.33 -11.48
CA ILE A 93 -10.69 7.09 -10.21
C ILE A 93 -11.71 6.50 -9.23
N LEU A 94 -12.92 6.21 -9.70
CA LEU A 94 -13.96 5.62 -8.86
C LEU A 94 -13.58 4.20 -8.39
N GLN A 95 -12.96 3.39 -9.25
CA GLN A 95 -12.41 2.08 -8.87
C GLN A 95 -11.36 2.22 -7.75
N GLY A 96 -10.41 3.14 -7.89
CA GLY A 96 -9.38 3.40 -6.87
C GLY A 96 -9.98 3.79 -5.52
N LEU A 97 -10.91 4.75 -5.52
CA LEU A 97 -11.62 5.19 -4.32
C LEU A 97 -12.35 4.03 -3.65
N CYS A 98 -13.17 3.30 -4.40
CA CYS A 98 -14.01 2.24 -3.83
C CYS A 98 -13.20 1.06 -3.31
N THR A 99 -12.06 0.75 -3.94
CA THR A 99 -11.19 -0.34 -3.48
C THR A 99 -10.61 -0.05 -2.11
N SER A 100 -10.11 1.16 -1.86
CA SER A 100 -9.60 1.52 -0.53
C SER A 100 -10.72 1.61 0.51
N LEU A 101 -11.90 2.13 0.14
CA LEU A 101 -13.06 2.13 1.01
C LEU A 101 -13.45 0.71 1.44
N LEU A 102 -13.50 -0.23 0.50
CA LEU A 102 -13.80 -1.64 0.77
C LEU A 102 -12.70 -2.32 1.58
N LEU A 103 -11.43 -2.05 1.27
CA LEU A 103 -10.30 -2.60 2.02
C LEU A 103 -10.39 -2.24 3.50
N ILE A 104 -10.51 -0.96 3.80
CA ILE A 104 -10.52 -0.48 5.19
C ILE A 104 -11.81 -0.87 5.92
N ALA A 105 -12.95 -0.88 5.25
CA ALA A 105 -14.22 -1.31 5.85
C ALA A 105 -14.27 -2.83 6.12
N ALA A 106 -13.52 -3.63 5.34
CA ALA A 106 -13.50 -5.08 5.49
C ALA A 106 -12.55 -5.58 6.60
N VAL A 107 -11.58 -4.77 7.04
CA VAL A 107 -10.57 -5.19 8.02
C VAL A 107 -11.17 -5.62 9.37
N PRO A 108 -12.07 -4.85 10.03
CA PRO A 108 -12.64 -5.28 11.30
C PRO A 108 -13.38 -6.61 11.23
N PRO A 109 -14.33 -6.83 10.30
CA PRO A 109 -15.05 -8.10 10.25
C PRO A 109 -14.14 -9.28 9.86
N LEU A 110 -13.07 -9.05 9.10
CA LEU A 110 -12.11 -10.10 8.78
C LEU A 110 -11.23 -10.47 9.97
N ALA A 111 -10.79 -9.48 10.73
CA ALA A 111 -9.88 -9.70 11.86
C ALA A 111 -10.60 -10.09 13.15
N LEU A 112 -11.83 -9.59 13.38
CA LEU A 112 -12.56 -9.72 14.62
C LEU A 112 -13.81 -10.61 14.51
N GLY A 113 -14.36 -10.79 13.31
CA GLY A 113 -15.61 -11.53 13.06
C GLY A 113 -15.43 -13.05 13.06
N PHE A 114 -14.21 -13.54 12.98
CA PHE A 114 -13.89 -14.96 13.03
C PHE A 114 -13.03 -15.24 14.27
N GLY A 115 -13.30 -16.34 14.97
CA GLY A 115 -12.51 -16.73 16.15
C GLY A 115 -11.01 -16.88 15.85
N GLN A 116 -10.20 -16.97 16.89
CA GLN A 116 -8.75 -17.02 16.84
C GLN A 116 -8.21 -18.08 15.84
N GLU A 117 -8.90 -19.22 15.69
CA GLU A 117 -8.51 -20.29 14.77
C GLU A 117 -8.48 -19.85 13.30
N ARG A 118 -9.41 -18.96 12.89
CA ARG A 118 -9.52 -18.49 11.50
C ARG A 118 -8.72 -17.22 11.21
N LEU A 119 -8.21 -16.55 12.22
CA LEU A 119 -7.38 -15.35 12.04
C LEU A 119 -6.12 -15.66 11.20
N ARG A 120 -5.56 -16.85 11.37
CA ARG A 120 -4.44 -17.34 10.57
C ARG A 120 -4.79 -17.44 9.08
N GLU A 121 -5.93 -18.07 8.76
CA GLU A 121 -6.39 -18.26 7.39
C GLU A 121 -6.71 -16.89 6.74
N THR A 122 -7.34 -16.00 7.50
CA THR A 122 -7.65 -14.64 7.06
C THR A 122 -6.39 -13.86 6.69
N GLY A 123 -5.33 -13.94 7.51
CA GLY A 123 -4.06 -13.29 7.22
C GLY A 123 -3.40 -13.83 5.94
N VAL A 124 -3.44 -15.15 5.72
CA VAL A 124 -2.95 -15.78 4.48
C VAL A 124 -3.73 -15.30 3.27
N ILE A 125 -5.06 -15.37 3.33
CA ILE A 125 -5.95 -14.97 2.24
C ILE A 125 -5.75 -13.49 1.90
N MET A 126 -5.72 -12.61 2.89
CA MET A 126 -5.50 -11.17 2.65
C MET A 126 -4.15 -10.91 1.98
N ASN A 127 -3.07 -11.55 2.45
CA ASN A 127 -1.74 -11.36 1.88
C ASN A 127 -1.68 -11.84 0.42
N VAL A 128 -2.19 -13.04 0.13
CA VAL A 128 -2.26 -13.57 -1.25
C VAL A 128 -3.13 -12.68 -2.14
N CYS A 129 -4.29 -12.23 -1.66
CA CYS A 129 -5.20 -11.42 -2.46
C CYS A 129 -4.64 -10.04 -2.79
N ILE A 130 -3.95 -9.40 -1.85
CA ILE A 130 -3.38 -8.07 -2.07
C ILE A 130 -2.11 -8.17 -2.94
N PHE A 131 -1.12 -8.93 -2.50
CA PHE A 131 0.19 -8.95 -3.17
C PHE A 131 0.23 -9.89 -4.35
N GLY A 132 -0.52 -11.00 -4.32
CA GLY A 132 -0.68 -11.87 -5.47
C GLY A 132 -1.40 -11.19 -6.63
N ALA A 133 -2.40 -10.34 -6.34
CA ALA A 133 -3.08 -9.55 -7.37
C ALA A 133 -2.13 -8.54 -8.04
N VAL A 134 -1.32 -7.84 -7.25
CA VAL A 134 -0.31 -6.90 -7.76
C VAL A 134 0.73 -7.64 -8.61
N ALA A 135 1.25 -8.77 -8.12
CA ALA A 135 2.26 -9.57 -8.83
C ALA A 135 1.74 -10.20 -10.14
N LEU A 136 0.45 -10.51 -10.23
CA LEU A 136 -0.19 -10.99 -11.47
C LEU A 136 -0.44 -9.89 -12.49
N GLY A 137 -0.52 -8.62 -12.06
CA GLY A 137 -0.88 -7.49 -12.91
C GLY A 137 -0.04 -7.40 -14.19
N PRO A 138 1.30 -7.40 -14.14
CA PRO A 138 2.14 -7.33 -15.33
C PRO A 138 1.90 -8.46 -16.34
N THR A 139 1.68 -9.69 -15.86
CA THR A 139 1.37 -10.85 -16.72
C THR A 139 0.00 -10.69 -17.38
N ILE A 140 -1.03 -10.32 -16.63
CA ILE A 140 -2.38 -10.10 -17.15
C ILE A 140 -2.39 -8.94 -18.14
N GLY A 141 -1.72 -7.83 -17.81
CA GLY A 141 -1.56 -6.69 -18.70
C GLY A 141 -0.80 -7.04 -19.98
N GLY A 142 0.24 -7.85 -19.86
CA GLY A 142 1.01 -8.37 -21.00
C GLY A 142 0.18 -9.22 -21.96
N ILE A 143 -0.66 -10.13 -21.45
CA ILE A 143 -1.59 -10.95 -22.27
C ILE A 143 -2.52 -10.05 -23.08
N GLN A 144 -3.11 -9.04 -22.42
CA GLN A 144 -4.05 -8.13 -23.07
C GLN A 144 -3.34 -7.19 -24.06
N ALA A 145 -2.13 -6.77 -23.74
CA ALA A 145 -1.32 -5.94 -24.63
C ALA A 145 -0.96 -6.67 -25.91
N GLU A 146 -0.56 -7.94 -25.84
CA GLU A 146 -0.23 -8.75 -27.00
C GLU A 146 -1.47 -9.07 -27.86
N ALA A 147 -2.62 -9.26 -27.22
CA ALA A 147 -3.90 -9.42 -27.91
C ALA A 147 -4.45 -8.09 -28.48
N HIS A 148 -3.83 -6.95 -28.24
CA HIS A 148 -4.33 -5.61 -28.57
C HIS A 148 -5.77 -5.36 -28.08
N ALA A 149 -6.18 -6.02 -26.99
CA ALA A 149 -7.56 -6.10 -26.51
C ALA A 149 -7.63 -5.80 -25.01
N TRP A 150 -7.70 -4.54 -24.63
CA TRP A 150 -7.76 -4.13 -23.23
C TRP A 150 -9.17 -4.28 -22.59
N ARG A 151 -10.24 -4.11 -23.38
CA ARG A 151 -11.62 -4.13 -22.86
C ARG A 151 -12.03 -5.42 -22.15
N PRO A 152 -11.67 -6.63 -22.61
CA PRO A 152 -12.04 -7.88 -21.93
C PRO A 152 -11.60 -7.90 -20.46
N LEU A 153 -10.41 -7.41 -20.15
CA LEU A 153 -9.91 -7.33 -18.78
C LEU A 153 -10.83 -6.47 -17.89
N PHE A 154 -11.24 -5.30 -18.37
CA PHE A 154 -12.10 -4.40 -17.62
C PHE A 154 -13.53 -4.94 -17.45
N TRP A 155 -14.06 -5.68 -18.45
CA TRP A 155 -15.34 -6.37 -18.31
C TRP A 155 -15.28 -7.53 -17.30
N ILE A 156 -14.18 -8.27 -17.25
CA ILE A 156 -13.94 -9.28 -16.20
C ILE A 156 -13.96 -8.62 -14.83
N VAL A 157 -13.29 -7.48 -14.67
CA VAL A 157 -13.30 -6.71 -13.42
C VAL A 157 -14.71 -6.23 -13.07
N ALA A 158 -15.48 -5.76 -14.03
CA ALA A 158 -16.88 -5.38 -13.80
C ALA A 158 -17.73 -6.57 -13.33
N ALA A 159 -17.57 -7.75 -13.94
CA ALA A 159 -18.26 -8.98 -13.53
C ALA A 159 -17.87 -9.42 -12.11
N ILE A 160 -16.57 -9.36 -11.77
CA ILE A 160 -16.08 -9.68 -10.42
C ILE A 160 -16.62 -8.66 -9.40
N SER A 161 -16.68 -7.38 -9.75
CA SER A 161 -17.25 -6.33 -8.90
C SER A 161 -18.75 -6.55 -8.65
N LEU A 162 -19.49 -7.00 -9.68
CA LEU A 162 -20.90 -7.36 -9.55
C LEU A 162 -21.08 -8.56 -8.61
N MET A 163 -20.19 -9.56 -8.69
CA MET A 163 -20.18 -10.69 -7.75
C MET A 163 -19.89 -10.23 -6.32
N ALA A 164 -18.95 -9.28 -6.14
CA ALA A 164 -18.67 -8.67 -4.84
C ALA A 164 -19.92 -7.96 -4.28
N LEU A 165 -20.66 -7.24 -5.12
CA LEU A 165 -21.94 -6.61 -4.74
C LEU A 165 -22.98 -7.64 -4.31
N ALA A 166 -23.20 -8.68 -5.12
CA ALA A 166 -24.14 -9.75 -4.80
C ALA A 166 -23.82 -10.44 -3.48
N LEU A 167 -22.53 -10.78 -3.26
CA LEU A 167 -22.07 -11.35 -1.99
C LEU A 167 -22.25 -10.37 -0.83
N SER A 168 -22.04 -9.07 -1.03
CA SER A 168 -22.25 -8.06 0.01
C SER A 168 -23.71 -8.00 0.46
N LEU A 169 -24.64 -8.09 -0.48
CA LEU A 169 -26.07 -8.11 -0.20
C LEU A 169 -26.50 -9.35 0.58
N LEU A 170 -25.86 -10.51 0.31
CA LEU A 170 -26.24 -11.80 0.87
C LEU A 170 -25.57 -12.13 2.18
N THR A 171 -24.33 -11.65 2.43
CA THR A 171 -23.49 -12.15 3.52
C THR A 171 -23.29 -11.15 4.68
N TYR A 172 -23.52 -9.85 4.45
CA TYR A 172 -23.32 -8.86 5.52
C TYR A 172 -24.58 -8.67 6.36
N GLU A 173 -24.37 -8.77 7.67
CA GLU A 173 -25.39 -8.41 8.66
C GLU A 173 -25.37 -6.89 8.92
N ASP A 174 -26.49 -6.33 9.35
CA ASP A 174 -26.61 -4.90 9.60
C ASP A 174 -26.10 -4.58 11.02
N THR A 175 -24.78 -4.46 11.14
CA THR A 175 -24.14 -4.04 12.40
C THR A 175 -24.20 -2.52 12.56
N PRO A 176 -24.46 -2.01 13.78
CA PRO A 176 -24.55 -0.57 14.03
C PRO A 176 -23.20 0.13 13.76
N PRO A 177 -23.24 1.46 13.50
CA PRO A 177 -22.04 2.28 13.35
C PRO A 177 -21.15 2.21 14.59
N ALA A 178 -19.84 2.38 14.41
CA ALA A 178 -18.88 2.27 15.53
C ALA A 178 -19.05 3.39 16.58
N ASP A 179 -19.32 4.62 16.16
CA ASP A 179 -19.55 5.78 17.06
C ASP A 179 -20.27 6.93 16.35
N ILE A 180 -21.59 6.95 16.41
CA ILE A 180 -22.41 8.00 15.79
C ILE A 180 -22.20 9.39 16.42
N THR A 181 -21.61 9.45 17.62
CA THR A 181 -21.31 10.71 18.32
C THR A 181 -19.95 11.29 17.95
N ALA A 182 -19.17 10.57 17.15
CA ALA A 182 -17.87 11.04 16.69
C ALA A 182 -18.02 12.30 15.82
N PRO A 183 -17.09 13.26 15.94
CA PRO A 183 -17.13 14.45 15.10
C PRO A 183 -16.90 14.10 13.64
N LYS A 184 -17.68 14.71 12.74
CA LYS A 184 -17.45 14.60 11.29
C LYS A 184 -16.27 15.50 10.90
N ASP A 185 -15.07 14.95 10.96
CA ASP A 185 -13.83 15.69 10.71
C ASP A 185 -13.60 15.95 9.21
N GLY A 186 -14.34 16.93 8.67
CA GLY A 186 -14.20 17.36 7.28
C GLY A 186 -12.84 17.97 6.96
N VAL A 187 -12.14 18.53 7.97
CA VAL A 187 -10.79 19.09 7.80
C VAL A 187 -9.79 17.99 7.51
N ALA A 188 -9.86 16.86 8.24
CA ALA A 188 -9.00 15.71 7.97
C ALA A 188 -9.20 15.19 6.53
N VAL A 189 -10.44 15.06 6.09
CA VAL A 189 -10.76 14.62 4.72
C VAL A 189 -10.25 15.61 3.69
N ALA A 190 -10.45 16.91 3.90
CA ALA A 190 -9.97 17.96 2.99
C ALA A 190 -8.44 17.97 2.86
N LEU A 191 -7.73 17.84 3.98
CA LEU A 191 -6.26 17.75 3.99
C LEU A 191 -5.76 16.48 3.28
N ALA A 192 -6.40 15.33 3.52
CA ALA A 192 -6.06 14.09 2.82
C ALA A 192 -6.31 14.21 1.31
N ALA A 193 -7.46 14.78 0.91
CA ALA A 193 -7.82 14.95 -0.48
C ALA A 193 -6.89 15.94 -1.20
N ALA A 194 -6.74 17.16 -0.67
CA ALA A 194 -5.88 18.17 -1.27
C ALA A 194 -4.41 17.72 -1.30
N GLY A 195 -3.94 17.09 -0.21
CA GLY A 195 -2.57 16.57 -0.12
C GLY A 195 -2.29 15.46 -1.12
N SER A 196 -3.17 14.46 -1.19
CA SER A 196 -3.01 13.36 -2.14
C SER A 196 -3.12 13.83 -3.60
N VAL A 197 -4.14 14.64 -3.93
CA VAL A 197 -4.32 15.16 -5.29
C VAL A 197 -3.11 15.98 -5.72
N ALA A 198 -2.62 16.91 -4.89
CA ALA A 198 -1.46 17.72 -5.23
C ALA A 198 -0.19 16.86 -5.41
N ALA A 199 0.08 15.91 -4.49
CA ALA A 199 1.26 15.06 -4.57
C ALA A 199 1.26 14.18 -5.82
N PHE A 200 0.14 13.49 -6.10
CA PHE A 200 0.04 12.59 -7.25
C PHE A 200 -0.03 13.34 -8.58
N TRP A 201 -0.65 14.51 -8.61
CA TRP A 201 -0.62 15.38 -9.78
C TRP A 201 0.81 15.80 -10.10
N GLY A 202 1.55 16.31 -9.10
CA GLY A 202 2.95 16.69 -9.27
C GLY A 202 3.82 15.53 -9.74
N ALA A 203 3.63 14.31 -9.18
CA ALA A 203 4.35 13.13 -9.63
C ALA A 203 4.04 12.76 -11.09
N ALA A 204 2.79 12.85 -11.52
CA ALA A 204 2.40 12.53 -12.90
C ALA A 204 2.91 13.56 -13.92
N GLN A 205 3.18 14.80 -13.52
CA GLN A 205 3.79 15.83 -14.38
C GLN A 205 5.25 15.54 -14.76
N LEU A 206 5.92 14.64 -14.03
CA LEU A 206 7.32 14.27 -14.31
C LEU A 206 7.54 13.61 -15.68
N LEU A 207 6.50 13.15 -16.35
CA LEU A 207 6.60 12.63 -17.72
C LEU A 207 6.94 13.71 -18.75
N THR A 208 6.55 14.97 -18.50
CA THR A 208 6.65 16.05 -19.50
C THR A 208 7.41 17.27 -18.99
N HIS A 209 7.57 17.41 -17.68
CA HIS A 209 8.20 18.57 -17.07
C HIS A 209 9.45 18.17 -16.28
N ALA A 210 10.42 19.09 -16.24
CA ALA A 210 11.62 18.91 -15.42
C ALA A 210 11.25 18.92 -13.93
N PHE A 211 12.03 18.17 -13.12
CA PHE A 211 11.77 18.01 -11.69
C PHE A 211 11.67 19.34 -10.94
N LEU A 212 12.55 20.30 -11.23
CA LEU A 212 12.62 21.58 -10.52
C LEU A 212 11.56 22.61 -10.94
N ARG A 213 10.55 22.23 -11.72
CA ARG A 213 9.43 23.13 -12.04
C ARG A 213 8.39 23.12 -10.93
N PHE A 214 7.65 24.23 -10.79
CA PHE A 214 6.59 24.35 -9.78
C PHE A 214 5.47 23.31 -10.01
N GLU A 215 5.10 23.05 -11.27
CA GLU A 215 4.07 22.06 -11.62
C GLU A 215 4.44 20.63 -11.18
N THR A 216 5.70 20.36 -10.91
CA THR A 216 6.22 19.08 -10.42
C THR A 216 6.59 19.15 -8.95
N VAL A 217 7.81 19.59 -8.64
CA VAL A 217 8.32 19.59 -7.27
C VAL A 217 7.52 20.50 -6.34
N GLY A 218 7.00 21.61 -6.83
CA GLY A 218 6.15 22.49 -6.02
C GLY A 218 4.88 21.79 -5.55
N LEU A 219 4.16 21.14 -6.47
CA LEU A 219 2.96 20.37 -6.13
C LEU A 219 3.27 19.13 -5.25
N LEU A 220 4.38 18.43 -5.51
CA LEU A 220 4.84 17.34 -4.67
C LEU A 220 5.06 17.81 -3.21
N ILE A 221 5.81 18.91 -3.03
CA ILE A 221 6.08 19.48 -1.70
C ILE A 221 4.77 19.92 -1.04
N ILE A 222 3.91 20.66 -1.74
CA ILE A 222 2.62 21.12 -1.20
C ILE A 222 1.80 19.91 -0.76
N GLY A 223 1.68 18.88 -1.60
CA GLY A 223 0.93 17.67 -1.29
C GLY A 223 1.47 16.95 -0.05
N LEU A 224 2.78 16.74 0.03
CA LEU A 224 3.42 16.10 1.18
C LEU A 224 3.30 16.95 2.46
N MET A 225 3.40 18.28 2.34
CA MET A 225 3.19 19.20 3.47
C MET A 225 1.75 19.14 3.98
N LEU A 226 0.75 19.07 3.10
CA LEU A 226 -0.65 18.92 3.50
C LEU A 226 -0.89 17.57 4.22
N ILE A 227 -0.27 16.48 3.76
CA ILE A 227 -0.32 15.18 4.44
C ILE A 227 0.38 15.27 5.81
N LEU A 228 1.51 15.96 5.91
CA LEU A 228 2.18 16.21 7.19
C LEU A 228 1.31 17.05 8.13
N ILE A 229 0.66 18.09 7.61
CA ILE A 229 -0.31 18.91 8.38
C ILE A 229 -1.46 18.03 8.87
N LEU A 230 -1.98 17.12 8.03
CA LEU A 230 -2.99 16.14 8.45
C LEU A 230 -2.51 15.31 9.64
N VAL A 231 -1.28 14.79 9.58
CA VAL A 231 -0.68 14.00 10.68
C VAL A 231 -0.59 14.82 11.97
N VAL A 232 -0.07 16.05 11.89
CA VAL A 232 0.06 16.94 13.04
C VAL A 232 -1.31 17.36 13.59
N TYR A 233 -2.26 17.67 12.72
CA TYR A 233 -3.63 18.02 13.08
C TYR A 233 -4.29 16.87 13.84
N GLN A 234 -4.25 15.64 13.30
CA GLN A 234 -4.84 14.46 13.92
C GLN A 234 -4.14 14.08 15.24
N ALA A 235 -2.83 14.30 15.36
CA ALA A 235 -2.09 14.06 16.60
C ALA A 235 -2.46 15.03 17.73
N ARG A 236 -2.97 16.24 17.40
CA ARG A 236 -3.36 17.27 18.35
C ARG A 236 -4.87 17.31 18.66
N THR A 237 -5.68 16.75 17.78
CA THR A 237 -7.15 16.74 17.91
C THR A 237 -7.58 15.85 19.09
N PRO A 238 -8.47 16.30 20.00
CA PRO A 238 -8.88 15.53 21.17
C PRO A 238 -9.65 14.24 20.83
N ARG A 239 -10.53 14.29 19.81
CA ARG A 239 -11.23 13.14 19.26
C ARG A 239 -10.86 12.97 17.80
N PRO A 240 -9.67 12.41 17.50
CA PRO A 240 -9.17 12.33 16.13
C PRO A 240 -9.92 11.28 15.32
N LEU A 241 -10.10 11.53 14.03
CA LEU A 241 -10.58 10.55 13.08
C LEU A 241 -9.58 9.39 12.94
N LEU A 242 -8.29 9.72 12.89
CA LEU A 242 -7.17 8.79 12.76
C LEU A 242 -6.38 8.72 14.08
N THR A 243 -6.05 7.52 14.55
CA THR A 243 -5.33 7.27 15.82
C THR A 243 -3.82 7.55 15.75
N ILE A 244 -3.43 8.67 15.14
CA ILE A 244 -2.02 9.05 14.91
C ILE A 244 -1.22 9.10 16.21
N ARG A 245 -1.77 9.76 17.24
CA ARG A 245 -1.04 9.93 18.51
C ARG A 245 -0.72 8.59 19.18
N SER A 246 -1.69 7.68 19.25
CA SER A 246 -1.46 6.36 19.83
C SER A 246 -0.45 5.53 19.04
N MET A 247 -0.46 5.64 17.72
CA MET A 247 0.52 4.97 16.86
C MET A 247 1.93 5.56 17.05
N LEU A 248 2.08 6.88 17.00
CA LEU A 248 3.39 7.53 17.12
C LEU A 248 4.05 7.34 18.49
N THR A 249 3.26 7.09 19.54
CA THR A 249 3.80 6.78 20.87
C THR A 249 4.12 5.29 21.06
N ASN A 250 3.68 4.41 20.16
CA ASN A 250 3.85 2.97 20.23
C ASN A 250 5.05 2.53 19.37
N THR A 251 6.09 2.01 20.00
CA THR A 251 7.33 1.61 19.32
C THR A 251 7.12 0.57 18.24
N ILE A 252 6.26 -0.43 18.50
CA ILE A 252 6.00 -1.51 17.56
C ILE A 252 5.23 -0.97 16.34
N ALA A 253 4.21 -0.14 16.57
CA ALA A 253 3.43 0.47 15.49
C ALA A 253 4.29 1.34 14.57
N VAL A 254 5.12 2.22 15.15
CA VAL A 254 6.01 3.10 14.35
C VAL A 254 7.02 2.27 13.55
N SER A 255 7.60 1.23 14.16
CA SER A 255 8.51 0.33 13.43
C SER A 255 7.82 -0.36 12.25
N GLY A 256 6.59 -0.86 12.45
CA GLY A 256 5.80 -1.45 11.38
C GLY A 256 5.50 -0.46 10.24
N ILE A 257 5.11 0.77 10.56
CA ILE A 257 4.88 1.83 9.57
C ILE A 257 6.16 2.10 8.75
N VAL A 258 7.30 2.24 9.41
CA VAL A 258 8.59 2.47 8.74
C VAL A 258 8.90 1.35 7.76
N VAL A 259 8.80 0.08 8.19
CA VAL A 259 9.04 -1.06 7.29
C VAL A 259 8.08 -1.04 6.11
N ALA A 260 6.78 -0.84 6.35
CA ALA A 260 5.77 -0.83 5.28
C ALA A 260 6.04 0.27 4.25
N LEU A 261 6.41 1.49 4.70
CA LEU A 261 6.72 2.61 3.83
C LEU A 261 7.95 2.34 2.95
N PHE A 262 9.06 2.02 3.59
CA PHE A 262 10.33 1.86 2.90
C PHE A 262 10.32 0.64 1.98
N ALA A 263 9.68 -0.46 2.39
CA ALA A 263 9.51 -1.64 1.55
C ALA A 263 8.65 -1.35 0.33
N ALA A 264 7.51 -0.67 0.50
CA ALA A 264 6.62 -0.32 -0.60
C ALA A 264 7.33 0.60 -1.62
N ALA A 265 8.04 1.62 -1.15
CA ALA A 265 8.80 2.51 -2.01
C ALA A 265 9.91 1.78 -2.79
N ALA A 266 10.69 0.93 -2.13
CA ALA A 266 11.81 0.22 -2.74
C ALA A 266 11.35 -0.87 -3.72
N SER A 267 10.33 -1.68 -3.37
CA SER A 267 9.87 -2.79 -4.20
C SER A 267 9.20 -2.33 -5.49
N VAL A 268 8.24 -1.39 -5.39
CA VAL A 268 7.51 -0.87 -6.56
C VAL A 268 8.48 -0.19 -7.52
N SER A 269 9.44 0.59 -7.00
CA SER A 269 10.44 1.25 -7.84
C SER A 269 11.37 0.26 -8.51
N ALA A 270 11.83 -0.78 -7.81
CA ALA A 270 12.72 -1.79 -8.39
C ALA A 270 12.03 -2.57 -9.52
N THR A 271 10.80 -3.02 -9.30
CA THR A 271 10.01 -3.75 -10.31
C THR A 271 9.71 -2.86 -11.52
N ALA A 272 9.20 -1.65 -11.34
CA ALA A 272 8.84 -0.75 -12.43
C ALA A 272 10.07 -0.35 -13.28
N LEU A 273 11.19 0.01 -12.66
CA LEU A 273 12.40 0.44 -13.36
C LEU A 273 13.04 -0.68 -14.17
N THR A 274 13.12 -1.88 -13.61
CA THR A 274 13.71 -3.03 -14.32
C THR A 274 12.78 -3.55 -15.42
N ALA A 275 11.46 -3.54 -15.20
CA ALA A 275 10.47 -3.89 -16.21
C ALA A 275 10.54 -2.93 -17.42
N SER A 276 10.67 -1.62 -17.18
CA SER A 276 10.77 -0.63 -18.26
C SER A 276 11.99 -0.86 -19.15
N LEU A 277 13.14 -1.26 -18.60
CA LEU A 277 14.33 -1.63 -19.38
C LEU A 277 14.13 -2.89 -20.21
N LEU A 278 13.34 -3.85 -19.71
CA LEU A 278 13.05 -5.10 -20.40
C LEU A 278 12.03 -4.92 -21.52
N MET A 279 11.04 -4.02 -21.37
CA MET A 279 10.05 -3.72 -22.42
C MET A 279 10.69 -3.15 -23.70
N GLY A 280 11.90 -2.60 -23.63
CA GLY A 280 12.69 -2.22 -24.80
C GLY A 280 13.27 -3.40 -25.57
N ARG A 281 13.23 -4.63 -25.05
CA ARG A 281 13.86 -5.84 -25.60
C ARG A 281 12.91 -7.01 -25.82
N TYR A 282 11.85 -7.11 -25.02
CA TYR A 282 10.92 -8.22 -25.00
C TYR A 282 9.48 -7.71 -25.14
N SER A 283 8.58 -8.60 -25.58
CA SER A 283 7.15 -8.29 -25.59
C SER A 283 6.61 -8.09 -24.16
N ALA A 284 5.51 -7.37 -24.03
CA ALA A 284 4.89 -7.09 -22.74
C ALA A 284 4.52 -8.38 -21.97
N LEU A 285 4.04 -9.41 -22.70
CA LEU A 285 3.75 -10.72 -22.09
C LEU A 285 5.03 -11.41 -21.59
N HIS A 286 6.10 -11.39 -22.38
CA HIS A 286 7.36 -12.00 -21.96
C HIS A 286 7.91 -11.34 -20.70
N VAL A 287 7.87 -10.00 -20.63
CA VAL A 287 8.24 -9.25 -19.42
C VAL A 287 7.33 -9.66 -18.25
N GLY A 288 6.00 -9.70 -18.45
CA GLY A 288 5.07 -10.13 -17.40
C GLY A 288 5.38 -11.54 -16.85
N LEU A 289 5.74 -12.48 -17.72
CA LEU A 289 6.11 -13.85 -17.33
C LEU A 289 7.42 -13.89 -16.52
N LEU A 290 8.39 -13.02 -16.84
CA LEU A 290 9.65 -12.92 -16.09
C LEU A 290 9.44 -12.39 -14.65
N TYR A 291 8.34 -11.67 -14.39
CA TYR A 291 7.96 -11.24 -13.04
C TYR A 291 7.01 -12.19 -12.31
N LEU A 292 6.57 -13.29 -12.95
CA LEU A 292 5.70 -14.27 -12.31
C LEU A 292 6.26 -14.90 -11.00
N PRO A 293 7.58 -15.09 -10.82
CA PRO A 293 8.14 -15.55 -9.54
C PRO A 293 7.83 -14.63 -8.35
N GLU A 294 7.51 -13.35 -8.59
CA GLU A 294 7.04 -12.43 -7.54
C GLU A 294 5.75 -12.92 -6.87
N LEU A 295 4.82 -13.50 -7.65
CA LEU A 295 3.64 -14.18 -7.14
C LEU A 295 4.01 -15.37 -6.24
N GLY A 296 4.96 -16.21 -6.69
CA GLY A 296 5.47 -17.33 -5.89
C GLY A 296 6.01 -16.86 -4.54
N GLY A 297 6.80 -15.79 -4.53
CA GLY A 297 7.32 -15.15 -3.33
C GLY A 297 6.19 -14.64 -2.41
N ALA A 298 5.18 -13.97 -2.96
CA ALA A 298 4.02 -13.50 -2.20
C ALA A 298 3.22 -14.65 -1.57
N ILE A 299 3.05 -15.76 -2.27
CA ILE A 299 2.37 -16.97 -1.74
C ILE A 299 3.17 -17.60 -0.60
N ILE A 300 4.47 -17.79 -0.79
CA ILE A 300 5.36 -18.36 0.25
C ILE A 300 5.27 -17.52 1.53
N THR A 301 5.35 -16.20 1.41
CA THR A 301 5.29 -15.29 2.57
C THR A 301 3.92 -15.20 3.20
N ALA A 302 2.84 -15.40 2.45
CA ALA A 302 1.50 -15.49 2.99
C ALA A 302 1.36 -16.71 3.93
N PHE A 303 1.87 -17.88 3.52
CA PHE A 303 1.90 -19.05 4.38
C PHE A 303 2.84 -18.86 5.58
N ALA A 304 4.00 -18.22 5.39
CA ALA A 304 4.90 -17.86 6.48
C ALA A 304 4.21 -16.93 7.50
N LEU A 305 3.49 -15.91 7.03
CA LEU A 305 2.67 -15.03 7.88
C LEU A 305 1.65 -15.82 8.68
N GLY A 306 0.86 -16.70 8.05
CA GLY A 306 -0.11 -17.54 8.74
C GLY A 306 0.54 -18.46 9.78
N ALA A 307 1.71 -19.04 9.49
CA ALA A 307 2.43 -19.92 10.42
C ALA A 307 3.05 -19.16 11.61
N LEU A 308 3.47 -17.91 11.40
CA LEU A 308 4.13 -17.08 12.42
C LEU A 308 3.14 -16.22 13.20
N LEU A 309 1.92 -16.03 12.72
CA LEU A 309 0.90 -15.17 13.34
C LEU A 309 0.69 -15.46 14.83
N PRO A 310 0.56 -16.74 15.30
CA PRO A 310 0.41 -17.04 16.71
C PRO A 310 1.74 -17.09 17.48
N ARG A 311 2.85 -16.69 16.88
CA ARG A 311 4.19 -16.86 17.45
C ARG A 311 4.92 -15.52 17.58
N LYS A 312 5.83 -15.43 18.55
CA LYS A 312 6.75 -14.28 18.67
C LYS A 312 7.61 -14.04 17.42
N GLY A 313 7.76 -15.05 16.56
CA GLY A 313 8.49 -14.96 15.29
C GLY A 313 7.90 -13.98 14.29
N LEU A 314 6.63 -13.60 14.43
CA LEU A 314 5.98 -12.61 13.57
C LEU A 314 6.72 -11.26 13.53
N HIS A 315 7.28 -10.84 14.67
CA HIS A 315 8.04 -9.58 14.77
C HIS A 315 9.32 -9.55 13.92
N TYR A 316 9.89 -10.71 13.57
CA TYR A 316 11.08 -10.80 12.72
C TYR A 316 10.76 -10.86 11.23
N LEU A 317 9.51 -11.23 10.87
CA LEU A 317 9.12 -11.42 9.48
C LEU A 317 9.28 -10.15 8.63
N PRO A 318 8.89 -8.93 9.09
CA PRO A 318 9.12 -7.70 8.34
C PRO A 318 10.60 -7.39 8.09
N LEU A 319 11.47 -7.67 9.05
CA LEU A 319 12.92 -7.46 8.89
C LEU A 319 13.54 -8.47 7.92
N ALA A 320 13.13 -9.73 7.99
CA ALA A 320 13.53 -10.74 7.00
C ALA A 320 13.07 -10.34 5.60
N GLY A 321 11.84 -9.81 5.46
CA GLY A 321 11.33 -9.27 4.21
C GLY A 321 12.20 -8.14 3.63
N MET A 322 12.67 -7.21 4.47
CA MET A 322 13.58 -6.15 4.04
C MET A 322 14.91 -6.71 3.52
N ALA A 323 15.44 -7.77 4.16
CA ALA A 323 16.66 -8.43 3.69
C ALA A 323 16.45 -9.11 2.33
N PHE A 324 15.33 -9.82 2.12
CA PHE A 324 14.99 -10.41 0.83
C PHE A 324 14.77 -9.36 -0.27
N LEU A 325 14.12 -8.25 0.08
CA LEU A 325 13.94 -7.12 -0.84
C LEU A 325 15.28 -6.52 -1.27
N GLY A 326 16.17 -6.29 -0.30
CA GLY A 326 17.53 -5.83 -0.59
C GLY A 326 18.32 -6.81 -1.46
N ALA A 327 18.22 -8.11 -1.19
CA ALA A 327 18.84 -9.15 -2.00
C ALA A 327 18.29 -9.18 -3.43
N GLY A 328 16.98 -9.02 -3.61
CA GLY A 328 16.35 -8.91 -4.94
C GLY A 328 16.86 -7.72 -5.74
N ILE A 329 16.96 -6.54 -5.10
CA ILE A 329 17.52 -5.33 -5.74
C ILE A 329 19.01 -5.55 -6.09
N LEU A 330 19.79 -6.19 -5.23
CA LEU A 330 21.19 -6.53 -5.54
C LEU A 330 21.31 -7.46 -6.74
N VAL A 331 20.42 -8.44 -6.89
CA VAL A 331 20.41 -9.32 -8.06
C VAL A 331 20.12 -8.53 -9.34
N PHE A 332 19.19 -7.57 -9.32
CA PHE A 332 18.98 -6.68 -10.47
C PHE A 332 20.19 -5.81 -10.78
N LEU A 333 20.98 -5.41 -9.78
CA LEU A 333 22.19 -4.60 -9.96
C LEU A 333 23.39 -5.39 -10.52
N ILE A 334 23.37 -6.73 -10.54
CA ILE A 334 24.48 -7.54 -11.11
C ILE A 334 24.72 -7.18 -12.57
N GLN A 335 23.64 -6.98 -13.35
CA GLN A 335 23.70 -6.61 -14.74
C GLN A 335 22.49 -5.78 -15.15
N LEU A 336 22.72 -4.65 -15.80
CA LEU A 336 21.68 -3.76 -16.33
C LEU A 336 21.88 -3.52 -17.83
N PRO A 337 20.84 -3.70 -18.65
CA PRO A 337 19.52 -4.26 -18.33
C PRO A 337 19.62 -5.71 -17.82
N PRO A 338 18.71 -6.13 -16.92
CA PRO A 338 18.81 -7.46 -16.33
C PRO A 338 18.59 -8.56 -17.37
N THR A 339 19.23 -9.70 -17.18
CA THR A 339 19.00 -10.91 -17.98
C THR A 339 17.71 -11.61 -17.55
N GLN A 340 17.24 -12.58 -18.32
CA GLN A 340 16.08 -13.40 -17.93
C GLN A 340 16.32 -14.08 -16.57
N ALA A 341 17.50 -14.69 -16.39
CA ALA A 341 17.86 -15.37 -15.14
C ALA A 341 17.88 -14.41 -13.93
N THR A 342 18.54 -13.24 -14.06
CA THR A 342 18.57 -12.25 -12.98
C THR A 342 17.18 -11.65 -12.72
N THR A 343 16.32 -11.54 -13.74
CA THR A 343 14.94 -11.08 -13.56
C THR A 343 14.10 -12.11 -12.80
N LEU A 344 14.16 -13.39 -13.15
CA LEU A 344 13.42 -14.45 -12.46
C LEU A 344 13.83 -14.56 -10.98
N ILE A 345 15.14 -14.52 -10.69
CA ILE A 345 15.65 -14.59 -9.31
C ILE A 345 15.32 -13.31 -8.56
N GLY A 346 15.58 -12.14 -9.15
CA GLY A 346 15.34 -10.84 -8.55
C GLY A 346 13.86 -10.62 -8.23
N SER A 347 12.95 -10.92 -9.18
CA SER A 347 11.50 -10.81 -8.96
C SER A 347 11.00 -11.78 -7.88
N GLY A 348 11.49 -13.02 -7.84
CA GLY A 348 11.15 -13.95 -6.77
C GLY A 348 11.56 -13.44 -5.38
N LEU A 349 12.77 -12.91 -5.25
CA LEU A 349 13.27 -12.33 -4.00
C LEU A 349 12.51 -11.05 -3.61
N THR A 350 12.21 -10.16 -4.58
CA THR A 350 11.40 -8.96 -4.30
C THR A 350 9.96 -9.32 -3.90
N GLY A 351 9.38 -10.38 -4.49
CA GLY A 351 8.08 -10.91 -4.10
C GLY A 351 8.06 -11.45 -2.67
N ILE A 352 9.08 -12.21 -2.26
CA ILE A 352 9.27 -12.62 -0.86
C ILE A 352 9.41 -11.37 0.01
N GLY A 353 10.24 -10.40 -0.40
CA GLY A 353 10.46 -9.16 0.33
C GLY A 353 9.17 -8.36 0.54
N LEU A 354 8.40 -8.13 -0.51
CA LEU A 354 7.15 -7.37 -0.47
C LEU A 354 6.09 -8.07 0.40
N GLY A 355 5.86 -9.37 0.17
CA GLY A 355 4.86 -10.14 0.91
C GLY A 355 5.21 -10.31 2.40
N ALA A 356 6.51 -10.36 2.74
CA ALA A 356 6.97 -10.47 4.12
C ALA A 356 7.03 -9.12 4.87
N THR A 357 7.00 -7.98 4.16
CA THR A 357 7.13 -6.65 4.80
C THR A 357 5.78 -5.99 5.05
N VAL A 358 5.01 -5.71 4.00
CA VAL A 358 3.87 -4.78 4.09
C VAL A 358 2.72 -5.36 4.92
N ALA A 359 2.18 -6.54 4.58
CA ALA A 359 1.07 -7.10 5.35
C ALA A 359 1.49 -7.51 6.78
N PRO A 360 2.62 -8.19 7.00
CA PRO A 360 3.08 -8.46 8.36
C PRO A 360 3.27 -7.20 9.19
N ALA A 361 3.81 -6.12 8.61
CA ALA A 361 3.96 -4.85 9.31
C ALA A 361 2.62 -4.20 9.68
N LEU A 362 1.60 -4.31 8.80
CA LEU A 362 0.22 -3.89 9.08
C LEU A 362 -0.35 -4.63 10.28
N PHE A 363 -0.21 -5.97 10.32
CA PHE A 363 -0.69 -6.78 11.44
C PHE A 363 0.09 -6.48 12.72
N VAL A 364 1.42 -6.35 12.63
CA VAL A 364 2.25 -6.01 13.78
C VAL A 364 1.86 -4.64 14.35
N ALA A 365 1.63 -3.64 13.52
CA ALA A 365 1.16 -2.33 13.95
C ALA A 365 -0.27 -2.38 14.50
N GLY A 366 -1.19 -3.07 13.82
CA GLY A 366 -2.59 -3.16 14.20
C GLY A 366 -2.81 -3.86 15.54
N PHE A 367 -2.13 -4.98 15.75
CA PHE A 367 -2.25 -5.77 16.97
C PHE A 367 -1.50 -5.18 18.18
N SER A 368 -0.63 -4.18 17.96
CA SER A 368 0.02 -3.44 19.04
C SER A 368 -0.86 -2.36 19.68
N LEU A 369 -2.08 -2.19 19.19
CA LEU A 369 -3.09 -1.27 19.70
C LEU A 369 -4.41 -2.02 19.95
N PRO A 370 -5.33 -1.51 20.79
CA PRO A 370 -6.62 -2.16 21.02
C PRO A 370 -7.39 -2.40 19.73
N SER A 371 -8.13 -3.51 19.66
CA SER A 371 -8.86 -3.94 18.45
C SER A 371 -9.85 -2.89 17.93
N ALA A 372 -10.45 -2.08 18.80
CA ALA A 372 -11.30 -0.94 18.44
C ALA A 372 -10.57 0.12 17.56
N SER A 373 -9.24 0.14 17.60
CA SER A 373 -8.40 1.04 16.79
C SER A 373 -7.95 0.43 15.45
N LEU A 374 -8.19 -0.87 15.22
CA LEU A 374 -7.62 -1.63 14.11
C LEU A 374 -7.88 -0.98 12.74
N GLN A 375 -9.12 -0.60 12.47
CA GLN A 375 -9.49 0.05 11.22
C GLN A 375 -8.76 1.38 10.99
N ARG A 376 -8.62 2.18 12.05
CA ARG A 376 -7.92 3.48 12.00
C ARG A 376 -6.42 3.30 11.77
N VAL A 377 -5.83 2.27 12.36
CA VAL A 377 -4.42 1.90 12.17
C VAL A 377 -4.16 1.49 10.72
N PHE A 378 -4.99 0.59 10.19
CA PHE A 378 -4.88 0.14 8.81
C PHE A 378 -5.06 1.31 7.83
N ALA A 379 -6.02 2.21 8.07
CA ALA A 379 -6.22 3.38 7.23
C ALA A 379 -4.98 4.29 7.16
N ILE A 380 -4.30 4.52 8.29
CA ILE A 380 -3.10 5.35 8.34
C ILE A 380 -1.93 4.68 7.60
N VAL A 381 -1.72 3.39 7.86
CA VAL A 381 -0.61 2.66 7.22
C VAL A 381 -0.85 2.56 5.72
N GLU A 382 -2.09 2.31 5.28
CA GLU A 382 -2.45 2.27 3.87
C GLU A 382 -2.35 3.64 3.19
N LEU A 383 -2.73 4.72 3.86
CA LEU A 383 -2.52 6.08 3.35
C LEU A 383 -1.03 6.33 3.07
N PHE A 384 -0.17 6.06 4.05
CA PHE A 384 1.26 6.27 3.90
C PHE A 384 1.88 5.33 2.87
N ARG A 385 1.47 4.06 2.87
CA ARG A 385 1.92 3.08 1.88
C ARG A 385 1.55 3.50 0.45
N ALA A 386 0.31 3.96 0.24
CA ALA A 386 -0.15 4.41 -1.06
C ALA A 386 0.68 5.60 -1.56
N VAL A 387 0.94 6.58 -0.70
CA VAL A 387 1.81 7.72 -1.03
C VAL A 387 3.23 7.25 -1.35
N ALA A 388 3.82 6.38 -0.52
CA ALA A 388 5.17 5.88 -0.73
C ALA A 388 5.31 5.03 -2.00
N ALA A 389 4.39 4.09 -2.25
CA ALA A 389 4.47 3.18 -3.39
C ALA A 389 4.18 3.88 -4.72
N PHE A 390 3.05 4.59 -4.79
CA PHE A 390 2.55 5.08 -6.08
C PHE A 390 3.14 6.43 -6.48
N MET A 391 3.64 7.23 -5.54
CA MET A 391 4.26 8.51 -5.84
C MET A 391 5.76 8.37 -6.12
N ILE A 392 6.46 7.47 -5.43
CA ILE A 392 7.92 7.34 -5.56
C ILE A 392 8.30 6.75 -6.94
N ALA A 393 7.49 5.86 -7.50
CA ALA A 393 7.79 5.20 -8.77
C ALA A 393 7.96 6.19 -9.95
N PRO A 394 7.05 7.16 -10.19
CA PRO A 394 7.25 8.20 -11.20
C PRO A 394 8.49 9.08 -10.95
N VAL A 395 8.79 9.38 -9.67
CA VAL A 395 9.98 10.14 -9.30
C VAL A 395 11.25 9.38 -9.66
N PHE A 396 11.32 8.10 -9.35
CA PHE A 396 12.46 7.26 -9.70
C PHE A 396 12.58 7.02 -11.19
N ALA A 397 11.46 6.86 -11.91
CA ALA A 397 11.45 6.75 -13.37
C ALA A 397 12.03 8.02 -14.03
N HIS A 398 11.58 9.20 -13.56
CA HIS A 398 12.13 10.47 -14.04
C HIS A 398 13.63 10.61 -13.73
N PHE A 399 14.05 10.27 -12.51
CA PHE A 399 15.45 10.27 -12.11
C PHE A 399 16.29 9.34 -13.01
N ALA A 400 15.81 8.11 -13.22
CA ALA A 400 16.50 7.15 -14.10
C ALA A 400 16.60 7.62 -15.55
N ALA A 401 15.61 8.35 -16.06
CA ALA A 401 15.61 8.89 -17.41
C ALA A 401 16.54 10.10 -17.58
N THR A 402 16.74 10.91 -16.52
CA THR A 402 17.47 12.19 -16.60
C THR A 402 18.90 12.11 -16.07
N VAL A 403 19.21 11.16 -15.21
CA VAL A 403 20.53 11.04 -14.55
C VAL A 403 21.28 9.83 -15.11
N GLY A 404 22.58 9.96 -15.24
CA GLY A 404 23.47 8.84 -15.63
C GLY A 404 23.80 8.73 -17.12
N GLY A 405 23.19 9.55 -17.99
CA GLY A 405 23.53 9.63 -19.42
C GLY A 405 23.04 8.43 -20.25
N SER A 406 22.48 7.39 -19.63
CA SER A 406 21.76 6.30 -20.30
C SER A 406 20.71 5.68 -19.37
N PRO A 407 19.60 5.13 -19.94
CA PRO A 407 18.54 4.51 -19.12
C PRO A 407 19.04 3.42 -18.17
N ALA A 408 19.98 2.59 -18.62
CA ALA A 408 20.53 1.52 -17.77
C ALA A 408 21.36 2.06 -16.59
N LYS A 409 22.20 3.08 -16.82
CA LYS A 409 22.98 3.71 -15.74
C LYS A 409 22.08 4.47 -14.78
N GLY A 410 21.11 5.22 -15.29
CA GLY A 410 20.13 5.94 -14.45
C GLY A 410 19.30 4.99 -13.60
N THR A 411 18.83 3.88 -14.18
CA THR A 411 18.15 2.81 -13.43
C THR A 411 19.07 2.21 -12.37
N GLY A 412 20.33 1.98 -12.67
CA GLY A 412 21.29 1.48 -11.68
C GLY A 412 21.43 2.42 -10.48
N LEU A 413 21.55 3.72 -10.72
CA LEU A 413 21.59 4.72 -9.64
C LEU A 413 20.30 4.75 -8.82
N ALA A 414 19.14 4.68 -9.48
CA ALA A 414 17.84 4.61 -8.81
C ALA A 414 17.69 3.33 -7.97
N LEU A 415 18.17 2.18 -8.46
CA LEU A 415 18.18 0.91 -7.71
C LEU A 415 19.09 0.97 -6.48
N TRP A 416 20.24 1.66 -6.55
CA TRP A 416 21.09 1.90 -5.38
C TRP A 416 20.37 2.75 -4.33
N ILE A 417 19.59 3.76 -4.74
CA ILE A 417 18.73 4.53 -3.82
C ILE A 417 17.65 3.60 -3.22
N GLY A 418 17.00 2.76 -4.04
CA GLY A 418 16.03 1.75 -3.59
C GLY A 418 16.61 0.77 -2.56
N LEU A 419 17.84 0.29 -2.79
CA LEU A 419 18.58 -0.52 -1.81
C LEU A 419 18.83 0.26 -0.52
N GLY A 420 19.24 1.53 -0.65
CA GLY A 420 19.42 2.43 0.50
C GLY A 420 18.13 2.62 1.31
N LEU A 421 16.97 2.71 0.64
CA LEU A 421 15.68 2.73 1.31
C LEU A 421 15.40 1.41 2.06
N ALA A 422 15.62 0.26 1.43
CA ALA A 422 15.41 -1.04 2.07
C ALA A 422 16.30 -1.22 3.31
N VAL A 423 17.61 -0.96 3.19
CA VAL A 423 18.57 -1.05 4.29
C VAL A 423 18.27 0.01 5.36
N GLY A 424 18.04 1.25 4.96
CA GLY A 424 17.73 2.36 5.87
C GLY A 424 16.45 2.10 6.67
N GLY A 425 15.39 1.64 6.01
CA GLY A 425 14.13 1.26 6.66
C GLY A 425 14.32 0.15 7.68
N ALA A 426 15.10 -0.90 7.35
CA ALA A 426 15.43 -1.97 8.27
C ALA A 426 16.22 -1.46 9.48
N LEU A 427 17.26 -0.64 9.26
CA LEU A 427 18.07 -0.08 10.33
C LEU A 427 17.26 0.85 11.25
N ILE A 428 16.38 1.69 10.69
CA ILE A 428 15.48 2.55 11.48
C ILE A 428 14.53 1.68 12.31
N ALA A 429 13.92 0.65 11.73
CA ALA A 429 13.00 -0.22 12.43
C ALA A 429 13.70 -0.96 13.61
N VAL A 430 14.89 -1.51 13.38
CA VAL A 430 15.69 -2.17 14.42
C VAL A 430 16.09 -1.16 15.50
N SER A 431 16.52 0.04 15.11
CA SER A 431 16.89 1.10 16.06
C SER A 431 15.71 1.51 16.94
N LEU A 432 14.49 1.63 16.36
CA LEU A 432 13.27 1.91 17.11
C LEU A 432 12.96 0.81 18.14
N TYR A 433 13.10 -0.47 17.76
CA TYR A 433 12.92 -1.59 18.68
C TYR A 433 13.92 -1.54 19.84
N LEU A 434 15.20 -1.33 19.54
CA LEU A 434 16.28 -1.31 20.53
C LEU A 434 16.16 -0.09 21.46
N LEU A 435 15.95 1.10 20.91
CA LEU A 435 15.81 2.34 21.68
C LEU A 435 14.51 2.39 22.46
N GLY A 436 13.42 1.88 21.90
CA GLY A 436 12.14 1.79 22.56
C GLY A 436 12.07 0.69 23.63
N GLY A 437 13.01 -0.26 23.62
CA GLY A 437 13.01 -1.40 24.55
C GLY A 437 11.89 -2.41 24.25
N ALA A 438 11.37 -2.42 23.03
CA ALA A 438 10.38 -3.41 22.61
C ALA A 438 11.01 -4.80 22.52
N ARG A 439 10.22 -5.81 22.82
CA ARG A 439 10.66 -7.22 22.74
C ARG A 439 9.65 -8.02 21.93
N PRO A 440 10.09 -9.00 21.12
CA PRO A 440 9.19 -9.94 20.47
C PRO A 440 8.39 -10.73 21.51
N GLN A 441 7.06 -10.71 21.38
CA GLN A 441 6.13 -11.36 22.31
C GLN A 441 5.24 -12.33 21.53
N THR A 442 4.74 -13.33 22.21
CA THR A 442 3.64 -14.15 21.70
C THR A 442 2.35 -13.32 21.81
N PRO A 443 1.55 -13.25 20.76
CA PRO A 443 0.30 -12.45 20.80
C PRO A 443 -0.71 -13.09 21.73
N ASP A 444 -1.37 -12.27 22.51
CA ASP A 444 -2.58 -12.63 23.27
C ASP A 444 -3.82 -12.22 22.45
N PHE A 445 -4.26 -13.11 21.59
CA PHE A 445 -5.42 -12.86 20.74
C PHE A 445 -6.74 -12.94 21.52
N GLU A 446 -6.80 -13.63 22.65
CA GLU A 446 -8.01 -13.69 23.47
C GLU A 446 -8.30 -12.31 24.08
N ALA A 447 -7.30 -11.69 24.69
CA ALA A 447 -7.39 -10.34 25.21
C ALA A 447 -7.67 -9.31 24.11
N PHE A 448 -7.04 -9.46 22.94
CA PHE A 448 -7.25 -8.57 21.80
C PHE A 448 -8.67 -8.66 21.24
N LEU A 449 -9.22 -9.85 21.08
CA LEU A 449 -10.60 -10.05 20.59
C LEU A 449 -11.63 -9.59 21.61
N GLY A 450 -11.29 -9.57 22.90
CA GLY A 450 -12.10 -8.99 23.97
C GLY A 450 -12.27 -7.46 23.88
N GLY A 451 -11.52 -6.77 23.02
CA GLY A 451 -11.80 -5.40 22.57
C GLY A 451 -10.97 -4.29 23.21
N ASN A 452 -10.44 -4.48 24.41
CA ASN A 452 -9.85 -3.39 25.21
C ASN A 452 -8.32 -3.42 25.29
N GLU A 453 -7.70 -4.57 25.00
CA GLU A 453 -6.28 -4.75 25.14
C GLU A 453 -5.60 -5.02 23.78
N PRO A 454 -4.32 -4.60 23.60
CA PRO A 454 -3.52 -4.98 22.44
C PRO A 454 -3.08 -6.45 22.55
N ALA A 455 -2.84 -7.11 21.43
CA ALA A 455 -2.31 -8.49 21.41
C ALA A 455 -0.88 -8.60 21.97
N TRP A 456 -0.14 -7.50 22.01
CA TRP A 456 1.16 -7.38 22.69
C TRP A 456 1.39 -5.97 23.18
N HIS A 457 2.10 -5.88 24.30
CA HIS A 457 2.41 -4.58 24.91
C HIS A 457 3.65 -3.96 24.26
N ALA A 458 3.46 -2.77 23.68
CA ALA A 458 4.55 -1.97 23.16
C ALA A 458 4.95 -0.87 24.14
N PRO A 459 6.23 -0.71 24.48
CA PRO A 459 6.66 0.40 25.28
C PRO A 459 6.47 1.72 24.51
N PRO A 460 6.14 2.83 25.21
CA PRO A 460 6.02 4.12 24.57
C PRO A 460 7.39 4.59 24.05
N LEU A 461 7.46 4.99 22.78
CA LEU A 461 8.71 5.41 22.13
C LEU A 461 9.50 6.47 22.93
N LEU A 462 8.79 7.41 23.55
CA LEU A 462 9.40 8.49 24.35
C LEU A 462 9.76 8.09 25.80
N ALA A 463 9.26 6.98 26.32
CA ALA A 463 9.55 6.56 27.70
C ALA A 463 10.99 6.11 27.89
N ALA A 464 11.63 5.54 26.88
CA ALA A 464 13.04 5.15 26.94
C ALA A 464 13.96 6.38 27.08
N VAL A 465 13.63 7.47 26.38
CA VAL A 465 14.37 8.74 26.51
C VAL A 465 14.17 9.34 27.90
N ARG A 466 12.93 9.34 28.42
CA ARG A 466 12.64 9.83 29.77
C ARG A 466 13.27 8.98 30.87
N ARG A 467 13.35 7.66 30.72
CA ARG A 467 14.07 6.79 31.67
C ARG A 467 15.57 7.09 31.69
N ARG A 468 16.20 7.23 30.52
CA ARG A 468 17.63 7.58 30.44
C ARG A 468 17.92 8.94 31.11
N GLN A 469 17.07 9.94 30.91
CA GLN A 469 17.21 11.25 31.57
C GLN A 469 17.02 11.15 33.08
N ARG A 470 16.06 10.37 33.60
CA ARG A 470 15.91 10.15 35.05
C ARG A 470 17.10 9.42 35.68
N PHE A 471 17.67 8.42 35.01
CA PHE A 471 18.85 7.72 35.49
C PHE A 471 20.11 8.63 35.48
N SER A 472 20.22 9.49 34.50
CA SER A 472 21.35 10.44 34.43
C SER A 472 21.25 11.60 35.44
N THR A 473 20.02 11.98 35.84
CA THR A 473 19.80 12.96 36.91
C THR A 473 20.02 12.35 38.32
N LEU A 474 19.54 11.12 38.53
CA LEU A 474 19.79 10.41 39.81
C LEU A 474 21.27 10.03 40.02
N ALA A 475 22.03 9.82 38.96
CA ALA A 475 23.47 9.56 39.03
C ALA A 475 24.30 10.83 39.24
N LYS A 476 23.68 12.01 39.22
CA LYS A 476 24.32 13.31 39.42
C LYS A 476 23.99 14.00 40.75
N GLU A 477 23.07 13.42 41.55
CA GLU A 477 22.85 13.86 42.92
C GLU A 477 24.00 13.30 43.80
N PRO A 478 24.86 14.12 44.37
CA PRO A 478 25.91 13.66 45.30
C PRO A 478 25.24 13.15 46.57
N ALA A 479 25.72 11.99 47.06
CA ALA A 479 25.32 11.36 48.32
C ALA A 479 25.67 12.24 49.53
#